data_fa040ad25e3d2f75461ea8d5423c633a
#
_entry.id   fa040ad25e3d2f75461ea8d5423c633a
#
_cell.length_a   1.000
_cell.length_b   1.000
_cell.length_c   1.000
_cell.angle_alpha   90.00
_cell.angle_beta   90.00
_cell.angle_gamma   90.00
#
_symmetry.space_group_name_H-M   'P 1'
#
loop_
_entity.id
_entity.type
_entity.pdbx_description
1 polymer ?
#
loop_
_entity_poly.entity_id
_entity_poly.type
_entity_poly.pdbx_seq_one_letter_code
_entity_poly.pdbx_strand_id
1 'polypeptide(L)' 'MAKDYYKTLGAEKGASPEELKKAFRSLAHKYHPDKGGDPEKFKEVNEAYQVLGDPQKRQRYDQF' A
#
# COMPACT_ATOMS: atom_id res chain seq x y z
N MET A 1 4.94 -6.41 -16.02
CA MET A 1 3.67 -6.67 -15.33
C MET A 1 3.46 -5.67 -14.23
N ALA A 2 2.22 -5.24 -14.06
CA ALA A 2 1.90 -4.29 -13.00
C ALA A 2 2.01 -4.96 -11.63
N LYS A 3 2.54 -4.23 -10.68
CA LYS A 3 2.59 -4.71 -9.30
C LYS A 3 1.18 -4.72 -8.72
N ASP A 4 0.88 -5.72 -7.92
CA ASP A 4 -0.40 -5.79 -7.25
C ASP A 4 -0.31 -5.01 -5.93
N TYR A 5 -0.64 -3.73 -5.98
CA TYR A 5 -0.56 -2.87 -4.81
C TYR A 5 -1.59 -3.23 -3.75
N TYR A 6 -2.75 -3.73 -4.16
CA TYR A 6 -3.74 -4.19 -3.18
C TYR A 6 -3.21 -5.36 -2.38
N LYS A 7 -2.58 -6.29 -3.07
CA LYS A 7 -1.98 -7.45 -2.40
C LYS A 7 -0.84 -7.03 -1.48
N THR A 8 -0.05 -6.06 -1.92
CA THR A 8 1.06 -5.52 -1.12
C THR A 8 0.55 -4.96 0.20
N LEU A 9 -0.59 -4.26 0.17
CA LEU A 9 -1.20 -3.71 1.38
C LEU A 9 -2.06 -4.73 2.12
N GLY A 10 -2.28 -5.90 1.55
CA GLY A 10 -3.16 -6.89 2.14
C GLY A 10 -4.61 -6.46 2.14
N ALA A 11 -5.01 -5.64 1.17
CA ALA A 11 -6.35 -5.11 1.06
C ALA A 11 -7.04 -5.63 -0.19
N GLU A 12 -8.36 -5.52 -0.22
CA GLU A 12 -9.15 -5.92 -1.38
C GLU A 12 -9.29 -4.75 -2.34
N LYS A 13 -9.58 -5.10 -3.60
CA LYS A 13 -9.73 -4.11 -4.66
C LYS A 13 -10.84 -3.10 -4.36
N GLY A 14 -11.87 -3.52 -3.65
CA GLY A 14 -12.98 -2.66 -3.26
C GLY A 14 -12.80 -1.94 -1.94
N ALA A 15 -11.61 -2.00 -1.35
CA ALA A 15 -11.37 -1.39 -0.05
C ALA A 15 -11.59 0.12 -0.09
N SER A 16 -12.16 0.67 0.99
CA SER A 16 -12.37 2.10 1.11
C SER A 16 -11.03 2.80 1.35
N PRO A 17 -10.96 4.13 1.09
CA PRO A 17 -9.72 4.87 1.38
C PRO A 17 -9.30 4.72 2.84
N GLU A 18 -10.24 4.65 3.76
CA GLU A 18 -9.92 4.48 5.18
C GLU A 18 -9.32 3.10 5.45
N GLU A 19 -9.86 2.07 4.81
CA GLU A 19 -9.32 0.72 4.96
C GLU A 19 -7.90 0.63 4.40
N LEU A 20 -7.65 1.27 3.27
CA LEU A 20 -6.31 1.30 2.68
C LEU A 20 -5.33 2.03 3.60
N LYS A 21 -5.76 3.14 4.19
CA LYS A 21 -4.93 3.89 5.13
C LYS A 21 -4.60 3.06 6.35
N LYS A 22 -5.58 2.36 6.88
CA LYS A 22 -5.40 1.51 8.05
C LYS A 22 -4.43 0.37 7.74
N ALA A 23 -4.60 -0.27 6.58
CA ALA A 23 -3.72 -1.34 6.16
C ALA A 23 -2.29 -0.84 6.00
N PHE A 24 -2.13 0.33 5.38
CA PHE A 24 -0.82 0.95 5.20
C PHE A 24 -0.14 1.22 6.54
N ARG A 25 -0.86 1.83 7.48
CA ARG A 25 -0.30 2.15 8.79
C ARG A 25 0.18 0.91 9.52
N SER A 26 -0.61 -0.15 9.46
CA SER A 26 -0.28 -1.42 10.10
C SER A 26 1.02 -1.99 9.54
N LEU A 27 1.13 -2.03 8.22
CA LEU A 27 2.30 -2.58 7.56
C LEU A 27 3.52 -1.67 7.69
N ALA A 28 3.31 -0.36 7.61
CA ALA A 28 4.41 0.59 7.78
C ALA A 28 5.00 0.47 9.18
N HIS A 29 4.18 0.26 10.18
CA HIS A 29 4.64 0.06 11.55
C HIS A 29 5.41 -1.26 11.67
N LYS A 30 4.88 -2.31 11.04
CA LYS A 30 5.48 -3.64 11.10
C LYS A 30 6.85 -3.70 10.43
N TYR A 31 6.99 -3.03 9.29
CA TYR A 31 8.22 -3.10 8.50
C TYR A 31 9.12 -1.89 8.66
N HIS A 32 8.82 -1.02 9.62
CA HIS A 32 9.64 0.19 9.82
C HIS A 32 11.09 -0.20 10.14
N PRO A 33 12.07 0.36 9.40
CA PRO A 33 13.48 -0.01 9.61
C PRO A 33 13.98 0.25 11.03
N ASP A 34 13.48 1.31 11.67
CA ASP A 34 13.88 1.64 13.06
C ASP A 34 13.43 0.57 14.05
N LYS A 35 12.47 -0.26 13.66
CA LYS A 35 11.98 -1.35 14.49
C LYS A 35 12.50 -2.71 14.04
N GLY A 36 13.53 -2.70 13.22
CA GLY A 36 14.11 -3.93 12.70
C GLY A 36 13.34 -4.54 11.54
N GLY A 37 12.44 -3.79 10.93
CA GLY A 37 11.70 -4.26 9.78
C GLY A 37 12.53 -4.28 8.51
N ASP A 38 12.01 -4.95 7.48
CA ASP A 38 12.67 -5.09 6.19
C ASP A 38 12.53 -3.79 5.39
N PRO A 39 13.64 -3.08 5.09
CA PRO A 39 13.57 -1.83 4.35
C PRO A 39 12.94 -1.97 2.96
N GLU A 40 13.17 -3.10 2.29
CA GLU A 40 12.60 -3.32 0.96
C GLU A 40 11.08 -3.46 1.03
N LYS A 41 10.59 -4.18 2.02
CA LYS A 41 9.15 -4.32 2.20
C LYS A 41 8.51 -3.01 2.62
N PHE A 42 9.20 -2.25 3.46
CA PHE A 42 8.74 -0.92 3.85
C PHE A 42 8.60 -0.02 2.63
N LYS A 43 9.58 -0.07 1.73
CA LYS A 43 9.55 0.69 0.49
C LYS A 43 8.38 0.27 -0.41
N GLU A 44 8.15 -1.03 -0.54
CA GLU A 44 7.04 -1.54 -1.33
C GLU A 44 5.69 -1.10 -0.79
N VAL A 45 5.53 -1.12 0.54
CA VAL A 45 4.30 -0.67 1.19
C VAL A 45 4.07 0.81 0.92
N ASN A 46 5.12 1.63 1.05
CA ASN A 46 5.02 3.06 0.77
C ASN A 46 4.63 3.32 -0.68
N GLU A 47 5.25 2.61 -1.62
CA GLU A 47 4.95 2.76 -3.04
C GLU A 47 3.49 2.41 -3.33
N ALA A 48 3.02 1.31 -2.77
CA ALA A 48 1.63 0.88 -2.94
C ALA A 48 0.66 1.94 -2.43
N TYR A 49 0.93 2.50 -1.26
CA TYR A 49 0.05 3.50 -0.69
C TYR A 49 0.10 4.83 -1.44
N GLN A 50 1.26 5.20 -2.00
CA GLN A 50 1.35 6.40 -2.81
C GLN A 50 0.37 6.36 -3.99
N VAL A 51 0.14 5.17 -4.53
CA VAL A 51 -0.80 5.00 -5.63
C VAL A 51 -2.23 4.84 -5.10
N LEU A 52 -2.43 3.93 -4.16
CA LEU A 52 -3.77 3.60 -3.69
C LEU A 52 -4.35 4.64 -2.73
N GLY A 53 -3.50 5.41 -2.07
CA GLY A 53 -3.93 6.46 -1.16
C GLY A 53 -4.31 7.76 -1.85
N ASP A 54 -3.98 7.91 -3.13
CA ASP A 54 -4.35 9.09 -3.92
C ASP A 54 -5.51 8.72 -4.84
N PRO A 55 -6.67 9.37 -4.71
CA PRO A 55 -7.85 9.02 -5.51
C PRO A 55 -7.59 9.02 -7.01
N GLN A 56 -6.83 9.99 -7.50
CA GLN A 56 -6.54 10.08 -8.94
C GLN A 56 -5.62 8.95 -9.39
N LYS A 57 -4.56 8.70 -8.64
CA LYS A 57 -3.62 7.64 -8.97
C LYS A 57 -4.27 6.27 -8.84
N ARG A 58 -5.10 6.10 -7.81
CA ARG A 58 -5.84 4.85 -7.62
C ARG A 58 -6.76 4.58 -8.80
N GLN A 59 -7.47 5.62 -9.26
CA GLN A 59 -8.37 5.48 -10.38
C GLN A 59 -7.62 5.02 -11.63
N ARG A 60 -6.46 5.63 -11.89
CA ARG A 60 -5.64 5.24 -13.03
C ARG A 60 -5.15 3.80 -12.89
N TYR A 61 -4.71 3.44 -11.71
CA TYR A 61 -4.23 2.09 -11.46
C TYR A 61 -5.34 1.06 -11.68
N ASP A 62 -6.55 1.36 -11.24
CA ASP A 62 -7.68 0.45 -11.37
C ASP A 62 -8.14 0.28 -12.82
N GLN A 63 -7.81 1.21 -13.71
CA GLN A 63 -8.13 1.11 -15.14
C GLN A 63 -7.26 0.10 -15.87
N PHE A 64 -6.15 -0.26 -15.31
CA PHE A 64 -5.20 -1.21 -15.90
C PHE A 64 -5.13 -2.53 -15.09
#